data_a9c166180f311e2bf4aade2474caab34
#
_entry.id   a9c166180f311e2bf4aade2474caab34
#
_cell.length_a   1.000
_cell.length_b   1.000
_cell.length_c   1.000
_cell.angle_alpha   90.00
_cell.angle_beta   90.00
_cell.angle_gamma   90.00
#
_symmetry.space_group_name_H-M   'P 1'
#
loop_
_entity.id
_entity.type
_entity.pdbx_description
1 polymer ?
#
loop_
_entity_poly.entity_id
_entity_poly.type
_entity_poly.pdbx_seq_one_letter_code
_entity_poly.pdbx_strand_id
1 'polypeptide(L)'
;MNSYENVLSKKAQSLQPSGIRKFFDILGEMEDVVSLTVGQPDFVTPWHIREAAIDSLEQGKTYYTSNSGTAELRHEISRYLARRFDLHYDANDEILVTVGGSEAIDLAIRACVDDGDEVIVPVPSFVCYGPIVTLAGGTPVFLETKEEDRFKITPEQLRAAITPRTKMLVLPYPNNPTGAIMTAEELEAIAQVLRGTDILVLSDEIYAELTYGRKHVSIASLPGMRERTIVASGFSKAYAMSGWRLGYTAA
;
A
#
# COMPACT_ATOMS: atom_id res chain seq x y z
N MET A 1 -19.35 18.35 28.33
CA MET A 1 -18.46 17.84 27.24
C MET A 1 -18.80 18.63 26.00
N ASN A 2 -17.88 19.43 25.47
CA ASN A 2 -18.14 20.07 24.19
C ASN A 2 -18.12 18.96 23.13
N SER A 3 -19.28 18.67 22.54
CA SER A 3 -19.42 17.75 21.44
C SER A 3 -18.72 18.38 20.22
N TYR A 4 -17.63 17.82 19.76
CA TYR A 4 -16.95 18.23 18.53
C TYR A 4 -17.68 17.75 17.27
N GLU A 5 -18.87 17.15 17.42
CA GLU A 5 -19.66 16.59 16.31
C GLU A 5 -19.97 17.62 15.22
N ASN A 6 -20.17 18.88 15.61
CA ASN A 6 -20.46 19.98 14.67
C ASN A 6 -19.20 20.57 14.00
N VAL A 7 -17.99 20.17 14.43
CA VAL A 7 -16.71 20.70 13.93
C VAL A 7 -16.08 19.76 12.91
N LEU A 8 -16.29 18.46 13.07
CA LEU A 8 -15.73 17.45 12.17
C LEU A 8 -16.57 17.30 10.90
N SER A 9 -15.92 17.01 9.78
CA SER A 9 -16.63 16.66 8.55
C SER A 9 -17.45 15.38 8.74
N LYS A 10 -18.55 15.24 7.99
CA LYS A 10 -19.37 14.02 8.03
C LYS A 10 -18.57 12.75 7.69
N LYS A 11 -17.62 12.84 6.74
CA LYS A 11 -16.73 11.75 6.38
C LYS A 11 -15.84 11.34 7.58
N ALA A 12 -15.28 12.30 8.31
CA ALA A 12 -14.47 12.00 9.51
C ALA A 12 -15.31 11.39 10.64
N GLN A 13 -16.55 11.87 10.83
CA GLN A 13 -17.48 11.33 11.84
C GLN A 13 -17.92 9.90 11.55
N SER A 14 -17.99 9.50 10.28
CA SER A 14 -18.38 8.13 9.88
C SER A 14 -17.28 7.08 10.13
N LEU A 15 -16.02 7.51 10.36
CA LEU A 15 -14.92 6.60 10.60
C LEU A 15 -14.96 6.06 12.04
N GLN A 16 -14.77 4.76 12.17
CA GLN A 16 -14.57 4.12 13.47
C GLN A 16 -13.08 4.13 13.83
N PRO A 17 -12.72 4.45 15.08
CA PRO A 17 -11.35 4.34 15.55
C PRO A 17 -10.85 2.90 15.37
N SER A 18 -9.60 2.74 14.90
CA SER A 18 -8.97 1.43 14.80
C SER A 18 -8.87 0.76 16.18
N GLY A 19 -9.39 -0.47 16.31
CA GLY A 19 -9.28 -1.25 17.54
C GLY A 19 -7.84 -1.52 17.97
N ILE A 20 -6.90 -1.53 17.04
CA ILE A 20 -5.45 -1.75 17.28
C ILE A 20 -4.90 -0.69 18.25
N ARG A 21 -5.35 0.56 18.15
CA ARG A 21 -4.86 1.66 19.00
C ARG A 21 -5.11 1.42 20.49
N LYS A 22 -6.24 0.81 20.84
CA LYS A 22 -6.58 0.48 22.24
C LYS A 22 -5.56 -0.51 22.86
N PHE A 23 -4.99 -1.39 22.05
CA PHE A 23 -3.97 -2.33 22.53
C PHE A 23 -2.62 -1.65 22.76
N PHE A 24 -2.28 -0.60 21.99
CA PHE A 24 -1.07 0.18 22.27
C PHE A 24 -1.11 0.91 23.61
N ASP A 25 -2.27 1.50 23.93
CA ASP A 25 -2.45 2.23 25.18
C ASP A 25 -2.31 1.26 26.37
N ILE A 26 -2.88 0.05 26.28
CA ILE A 26 -2.77 -0.99 27.30
C ILE A 26 -1.33 -1.49 27.46
N LEU A 27 -0.60 -1.71 26.34
CA LEU A 27 0.78 -2.20 26.39
C LEU A 27 1.74 -1.21 27.02
N GLY A 28 1.49 0.11 26.88
CA GLY A 28 2.30 1.15 27.52
C GLY A 28 2.23 1.14 29.06
N GLU A 29 1.22 0.49 29.63
CA GLU A 29 0.99 0.37 31.08
C GLU A 29 1.46 -0.98 31.64
N MET A 30 1.91 -1.92 30.81
CA MET A 30 2.31 -3.28 31.21
C MET A 30 3.83 -3.42 31.28
N GLU A 31 4.35 -3.96 32.38
CA GLU A 31 5.75 -4.36 32.54
C GLU A 31 5.95 -5.83 32.09
N ASP A 32 7.14 -6.15 31.59
CA ASP A 32 7.56 -7.52 31.21
C ASP A 32 6.70 -8.22 30.14
N VAL A 33 6.18 -7.47 29.15
CA VAL A 33 5.36 -8.01 28.07
C VAL A 33 6.15 -8.16 26.77
N VAL A 34 6.04 -9.34 26.16
CA VAL A 34 6.47 -9.57 24.78
C VAL A 34 5.35 -9.12 23.83
N SER A 35 5.54 -7.96 23.16
CA SER A 35 4.54 -7.44 22.24
C SER A 35 4.62 -8.13 20.88
N LEU A 36 3.50 -8.71 20.44
CA LEU A 36 3.29 -9.25 19.10
C LEU A 36 2.25 -8.44 18.30
N THR A 37 2.04 -7.17 18.67
CA THR A 37 0.94 -6.35 18.13
C THR A 37 1.29 -5.59 16.88
N VAL A 38 2.55 -5.13 16.74
CA VAL A 38 3.00 -4.36 15.56
C VAL A 38 3.90 -5.23 14.70
N GLY A 39 3.48 -5.43 13.45
CA GLY A 39 4.30 -6.08 12.44
C GLY A 39 5.39 -5.13 11.93
N GLN A 40 6.53 -5.07 12.61
CA GLN A 40 7.71 -4.35 12.10
C GLN A 40 8.90 -5.30 12.04
N PRO A 41 9.89 -5.03 11.16
CA PRO A 41 11.11 -5.82 11.10
C PRO A 41 11.84 -5.84 12.45
N ASP A 42 12.30 -7.01 12.86
CA ASP A 42 13.11 -7.24 14.07
C ASP A 42 14.60 -6.92 13.84
N PHE A 43 14.86 -5.92 13.04
CA PHE A 43 16.20 -5.47 12.67
C PHE A 43 16.28 -3.95 12.76
N VAL A 44 17.45 -3.46 13.14
CA VAL A 44 17.79 -2.05 12.99
C VAL A 44 18.08 -1.78 11.51
N THR A 45 17.70 -0.61 11.02
CA THR A 45 18.09 -0.16 9.65
C THR A 45 19.59 -0.39 9.44
N PRO A 46 20.04 -1.04 8.35
CA PRO A 46 21.44 -1.35 8.09
C PRO A 46 22.35 -0.15 8.23
N TRP A 47 23.56 -0.38 8.77
CA TRP A 47 24.48 0.71 9.13
C TRP A 47 24.79 1.64 7.96
N HIS A 48 25.08 1.12 6.79
CA HIS A 48 25.41 1.93 5.61
C HIS A 48 24.29 2.89 5.18
N ILE A 49 23.02 2.54 5.44
CA ILE A 49 21.88 3.42 5.20
C ILE A 49 21.83 4.55 6.24
N ARG A 50 22.05 4.19 7.51
CA ARG A 50 22.08 5.17 8.61
C ARG A 50 23.25 6.14 8.45
N GLU A 51 24.43 5.62 8.12
CA GLU A 51 25.63 6.41 7.86
C GLU A 51 25.41 7.41 6.73
N ALA A 52 24.88 6.96 5.58
CA ALA A 52 24.55 7.86 4.48
C ALA A 52 23.58 8.99 4.86
N ALA A 53 22.62 8.72 5.76
CA ALA A 53 21.72 9.74 6.27
C ALA A 53 22.44 10.73 7.21
N ILE A 54 23.32 10.26 8.09
CA ILE A 54 24.16 11.10 8.95
C ILE A 54 25.02 12.01 8.08
N ASP A 55 25.74 11.45 7.11
CA ASP A 55 26.57 12.20 6.17
C ASP A 55 25.78 13.28 5.43
N SER A 56 24.55 12.98 5.04
CA SER A 56 23.70 13.95 4.34
C SER A 56 23.35 15.15 5.24
N LEU A 57 23.12 14.91 6.52
CA LEU A 57 22.87 15.98 7.50
C LEU A 57 24.13 16.78 7.77
N GLU A 58 25.29 16.15 7.92
CA GLU A 58 26.59 16.81 8.11
C GLU A 58 26.97 17.68 6.89
N GLN A 59 26.57 17.24 5.69
CA GLN A 59 26.72 18.02 4.45
C GLN A 59 25.69 19.16 4.29
N GLY A 60 24.80 19.34 5.26
CA GLY A 60 23.78 20.39 5.24
C GLY A 60 22.68 20.18 4.17
N LYS A 61 22.41 18.93 3.76
CA LYS A 61 21.34 18.61 2.80
C LYS A 61 19.97 18.66 3.49
N THR A 62 19.56 19.87 3.90
CA THR A 62 18.35 20.11 4.72
C THR A 62 17.40 21.12 4.05
N TYR A 63 17.49 21.28 2.76
CA TYR A 63 16.69 22.20 1.94
C TYR A 63 15.53 21.48 1.22
N TYR A 64 14.60 22.25 0.68
CA TYR A 64 13.50 21.70 -0.12
C TYR A 64 14.01 20.93 -1.33
N THR A 65 13.35 19.80 -1.61
CA THR A 65 13.55 19.02 -2.83
C THR A 65 12.37 19.20 -3.79
N SER A 66 12.39 18.54 -4.93
CA SER A 66 11.22 18.42 -5.79
C SER A 66 10.05 17.75 -5.03
N ASN A 67 8.81 18.15 -5.32
CA ASN A 67 7.61 17.54 -4.75
C ASN A 67 7.49 16.05 -5.04
N SER A 68 8.07 15.59 -6.14
CA SER A 68 8.11 14.16 -6.50
C SER A 68 9.28 13.39 -5.88
N GLY A 69 10.11 14.05 -5.07
CA GLY A 69 11.34 13.50 -4.51
C GLY A 69 12.58 13.83 -5.34
N THR A 70 13.77 13.53 -4.81
CA THR A 70 15.02 13.79 -5.53
C THR A 70 15.12 12.94 -6.79
N ALA A 71 15.71 13.47 -7.84
CA ALA A 71 15.89 12.73 -9.10
C ALA A 71 16.71 11.45 -8.91
N GLU A 72 17.75 11.52 -8.07
CA GLU A 72 18.61 10.38 -7.75
C GLU A 72 17.78 9.23 -7.15
N LEU A 73 16.94 9.50 -6.17
CA LEU A 73 16.11 8.48 -5.52
C LEU A 73 15.11 7.88 -6.51
N ARG A 74 14.45 8.71 -7.32
CA ARG A 74 13.48 8.25 -8.34
C ARG A 74 14.16 7.35 -9.38
N HIS A 75 15.36 7.70 -9.85
CA HIS A 75 16.13 6.86 -10.75
C HIS A 75 16.53 5.52 -10.10
N GLU A 76 16.92 5.52 -8.82
CA GLU A 76 17.24 4.26 -8.12
C GLU A 76 16.00 3.38 -7.90
N ILE A 77 14.83 3.98 -7.62
CA ILE A 77 13.56 3.26 -7.55
C ILE A 77 13.23 2.62 -8.92
N SER A 78 13.35 3.38 -10.01
CA SER A 78 13.14 2.86 -11.37
C SER A 78 14.06 1.67 -11.68
N ARG A 79 15.36 1.80 -11.40
CA ARG A 79 16.33 0.72 -11.58
C ARG A 79 16.03 -0.50 -10.70
N TYR A 80 15.59 -0.26 -9.47
CA TYR A 80 15.22 -1.32 -8.54
C TYR A 80 14.01 -2.10 -9.07
N LEU A 81 12.95 -1.41 -9.50
CA LEU A 81 11.74 -2.02 -10.05
C LEU A 81 12.04 -2.84 -11.31
N ALA A 82 12.87 -2.30 -12.22
CA ALA A 82 13.29 -3.02 -13.41
C ALA A 82 14.09 -4.28 -13.07
N ARG A 83 15.08 -4.17 -12.19
CA ARG A 83 15.97 -5.30 -11.84
C ARG A 83 15.25 -6.39 -11.04
N ARG A 84 14.34 -6.02 -10.14
CA ARG A 84 13.70 -6.97 -9.20
C ARG A 84 12.44 -7.58 -9.73
N PHE A 85 11.63 -6.80 -10.44
CA PHE A 85 10.26 -7.17 -10.79
C PHE A 85 9.94 -7.04 -12.29
N ASP A 86 10.93 -6.69 -13.12
CA ASP A 86 10.76 -6.45 -14.55
C ASP A 86 9.72 -5.37 -14.85
N LEU A 87 9.67 -4.34 -14.00
CA LEU A 87 8.79 -3.19 -14.12
C LEU A 87 9.58 -1.97 -14.58
N HIS A 88 9.21 -1.43 -15.73
CA HIS A 88 9.90 -0.30 -16.35
C HIS A 88 9.05 0.97 -16.25
N TYR A 89 9.46 1.87 -15.37
CA TYR A 89 8.83 3.17 -15.14
C TYR A 89 9.84 4.29 -15.37
N ASP A 90 9.41 5.37 -16.06
CA ASP A 90 10.23 6.58 -16.19
C ASP A 90 10.39 7.26 -14.83
N ALA A 91 11.65 7.50 -14.45
CA ALA A 91 11.96 8.11 -13.17
C ALA A 91 11.48 9.56 -13.05
N ASN A 92 11.26 10.26 -14.17
CA ASN A 92 10.87 11.67 -14.15
C ASN A 92 9.36 11.84 -13.98
N ASP A 93 8.57 11.03 -14.68
CA ASP A 93 7.14 11.27 -14.83
C ASP A 93 6.26 10.18 -14.18
N GLU A 94 6.80 8.98 -13.92
CA GLU A 94 6.03 7.83 -13.45
C GLU A 94 6.38 7.39 -12.02
N ILE A 95 7.25 8.11 -11.31
CA ILE A 95 7.63 7.77 -9.92
C ILE A 95 7.45 8.99 -9.01
N LEU A 96 6.69 8.80 -7.94
CA LEU A 96 6.47 9.78 -6.89
C LEU A 96 6.93 9.21 -5.53
N VAL A 97 7.84 9.90 -4.87
CA VAL A 97 8.28 9.59 -3.50
C VAL A 97 7.29 10.13 -2.49
N THR A 98 6.98 9.35 -1.47
CA THR A 98 5.93 9.64 -0.49
C THR A 98 6.41 9.46 0.96
N VAL A 99 5.63 10.00 1.92
CA VAL A 99 5.87 9.82 3.36
C VAL A 99 5.39 8.43 3.82
N GLY A 100 6.08 7.39 3.34
CA GLY A 100 5.74 5.99 3.55
C GLY A 100 4.65 5.48 2.61
N GLY A 101 4.46 4.15 2.59
CA GLY A 101 3.46 3.50 1.75
C GLY A 101 2.01 3.95 2.04
N SER A 102 1.72 4.41 3.26
CA SER A 102 0.36 4.89 3.58
C SER A 102 -0.01 6.17 2.81
N GLU A 103 0.93 7.09 2.60
CA GLU A 103 0.68 8.26 1.76
C GLU A 103 0.58 7.85 0.29
N ALA A 104 1.39 6.89 -0.17
CA ALA A 104 1.27 6.34 -1.52
C ALA A 104 -0.15 5.83 -1.82
N ILE A 105 -0.73 5.09 -0.87
CA ILE A 105 -2.11 4.59 -0.94
C ILE A 105 -3.12 5.74 -0.91
N ASP A 106 -2.97 6.69 0.02
CA ASP A 106 -3.90 7.82 0.17
C ASP A 106 -3.92 8.70 -1.08
N LEU A 107 -2.76 9.04 -1.63
CA LEU A 107 -2.65 9.83 -2.85
C LEU A 107 -3.25 9.11 -4.07
N ALA A 108 -2.95 7.81 -4.25
CA ALA A 108 -3.51 7.03 -5.35
C ALA A 108 -5.04 6.99 -5.32
N ILE A 109 -5.63 6.74 -4.14
CA ILE A 109 -7.09 6.72 -3.99
C ILE A 109 -7.67 8.10 -4.21
N ARG A 110 -7.13 9.16 -3.57
CA ARG A 110 -7.63 10.54 -3.74
C ARG A 110 -7.51 11.08 -5.16
N ALA A 111 -6.48 10.66 -5.89
CA ALA A 111 -6.29 11.11 -7.27
C ALA A 111 -7.25 10.46 -8.27
N CYS A 112 -7.78 9.26 -7.95
CA CYS A 112 -8.51 8.45 -8.91
C CYS A 112 -9.99 8.21 -8.54
N VAL A 113 -10.40 8.47 -7.28
CA VAL A 113 -11.74 8.10 -6.77
C VAL A 113 -12.56 9.35 -6.52
N ASP A 114 -13.73 9.43 -7.14
CA ASP A 114 -14.73 10.48 -6.95
C ASP A 114 -15.86 10.04 -6.00
N ASP A 115 -16.70 11.01 -5.59
CA ASP A 115 -17.89 10.74 -4.79
C ASP A 115 -18.84 9.78 -5.54
N GLY A 116 -19.12 8.64 -4.93
CA GLY A 116 -20.00 7.61 -5.48
C GLY A 116 -19.31 6.47 -6.19
N ASP A 117 -18.01 6.58 -6.46
CA ASP A 117 -17.21 5.46 -6.96
C ASP A 117 -17.09 4.35 -5.91
N GLU A 118 -17.01 3.12 -6.37
CA GLU A 118 -16.79 1.95 -5.54
C GLU A 118 -15.34 1.46 -5.67
N VAL A 119 -14.74 1.14 -4.51
CA VAL A 119 -13.41 0.55 -4.45
C VAL A 119 -13.50 -0.81 -3.78
N ILE A 120 -13.13 -1.87 -4.49
CA ILE A 120 -13.11 -3.22 -3.96
C ILE A 120 -11.87 -3.39 -3.08
N VAL A 121 -12.10 -3.80 -1.82
CA VAL A 121 -11.07 -3.99 -0.80
C VAL A 121 -11.16 -5.41 -0.23
N PRO A 122 -10.21 -6.30 -0.53
CA PRO A 122 -10.14 -7.61 0.09
C PRO A 122 -9.96 -7.51 1.61
N VAL A 123 -10.67 -8.32 2.37
CA VAL A 123 -10.52 -8.42 3.83
C VAL A 123 -10.39 -9.89 4.25
N PRO A 124 -9.56 -10.21 5.28
CA PRO A 124 -8.80 -9.27 6.11
C PRO A 124 -7.60 -8.68 5.37
N SER A 125 -7.37 -7.38 5.57
CA SER A 125 -6.21 -6.67 5.02
C SER A 125 -5.83 -5.48 5.90
N PHE A 126 -4.83 -4.71 5.49
CA PHE A 126 -4.40 -3.54 6.24
C PHE A 126 -5.54 -2.53 6.39
N VAL A 127 -5.74 -2.09 7.62
CA VAL A 127 -6.94 -1.35 8.06
C VAL A 127 -7.13 0.03 7.43
N CYS A 128 -6.16 0.56 6.71
CA CYS A 128 -6.22 1.92 6.19
C CYS A 128 -7.08 2.06 4.91
N TYR A 129 -7.24 1.01 4.10
CA TYR A 129 -7.86 1.13 2.78
C TYR A 129 -9.30 1.65 2.85
N GLY A 130 -10.16 1.00 3.61
CA GLY A 130 -11.56 1.42 3.75
C GLY A 130 -11.72 2.86 4.23
N PRO A 131 -11.07 3.27 5.34
CA PRO A 131 -11.06 4.66 5.79
C PRO A 131 -10.59 5.67 4.75
N ILE A 132 -9.52 5.37 4.00
CA ILE A 132 -8.99 6.27 2.96
C ILE A 132 -10.03 6.42 1.83
N VAL A 133 -10.62 5.32 1.37
CA VAL A 133 -11.69 5.35 0.35
C VAL A 133 -12.84 6.23 0.81
N THR A 134 -13.32 6.07 2.05
CA THR A 134 -14.39 6.88 2.62
C THR A 134 -14.00 8.37 2.68
N LEU A 135 -12.77 8.68 3.10
CA LEU A 135 -12.29 10.07 3.17
C LEU A 135 -12.14 10.69 1.76
N ALA A 136 -11.80 9.91 0.76
CA ALA A 136 -11.77 10.36 -0.64
C ALA A 136 -13.18 10.61 -1.22
N GLY A 137 -14.23 10.01 -0.64
CA GLY A 137 -15.61 10.14 -1.10
C GLY A 137 -16.18 8.90 -1.73
N GLY A 138 -15.33 7.90 -1.95
CA GLY A 138 -15.72 6.62 -2.50
C GLY A 138 -16.44 5.73 -1.46
N THR A 139 -16.97 4.64 -1.96
CA THR A 139 -17.62 3.58 -1.17
C THR A 139 -16.73 2.35 -1.14
N PRO A 140 -16.19 1.93 0.02
CA PRO A 140 -15.44 0.68 0.09
C PRO A 140 -16.40 -0.51 -0.03
N VAL A 141 -16.12 -1.39 -0.98
CA VAL A 141 -16.81 -2.67 -1.17
C VAL A 141 -15.90 -3.77 -0.61
N PHE A 142 -16.19 -4.22 0.60
CA PHE A 142 -15.38 -5.24 1.25
C PHE A 142 -15.66 -6.62 0.65
N LEU A 143 -14.59 -7.28 0.19
CA LEU A 143 -14.62 -8.62 -0.36
C LEU A 143 -13.96 -9.58 0.64
N GLU A 144 -14.78 -10.41 1.29
CA GLU A 144 -14.28 -11.37 2.27
C GLU A 144 -13.50 -12.49 1.57
N THR A 145 -12.20 -12.59 1.88
CA THR A 145 -11.37 -13.71 1.47
C THR A 145 -11.45 -14.82 2.52
N LYS A 146 -11.34 -16.07 2.08
CA LYS A 146 -11.56 -17.23 2.93
C LYS A 146 -10.30 -18.04 3.14
N GLU A 147 -10.25 -18.78 4.24
CA GLU A 147 -9.17 -19.72 4.55
C GLU A 147 -9.03 -20.82 3.47
N GLU A 148 -10.16 -21.31 2.95
CA GLU A 148 -10.20 -22.31 1.88
C GLU A 148 -9.50 -21.84 0.60
N ASP A 149 -9.54 -20.52 0.31
CA ASP A 149 -8.83 -19.85 -0.78
C ASP A 149 -7.46 -19.32 -0.33
N ARG A 150 -6.98 -19.69 0.85
CA ARG A 150 -5.74 -19.20 1.48
C ARG A 150 -5.71 -17.67 1.59
N PHE A 151 -6.84 -17.06 1.90
CA PHE A 151 -7.03 -15.62 2.00
C PHE A 151 -6.65 -14.84 0.74
N LYS A 152 -6.89 -15.43 -0.44
CA LYS A 152 -6.71 -14.79 -1.74
C LYS A 152 -8.06 -14.47 -2.35
N ILE A 153 -8.10 -13.41 -3.14
CA ILE A 153 -9.28 -13.14 -3.97
C ILE A 153 -9.34 -14.16 -5.11
N THR A 154 -10.54 -14.60 -5.44
CA THR A 154 -10.76 -15.45 -6.61
C THR A 154 -11.39 -14.65 -7.76
N PRO A 155 -11.21 -15.07 -9.03
CA PRO A 155 -11.86 -14.44 -10.18
C PRO A 155 -13.38 -14.38 -10.05
N GLU A 156 -14.00 -15.40 -9.46
CA GLU A 156 -15.44 -15.50 -9.25
C GLU A 156 -15.92 -14.44 -8.26
N GLN A 157 -15.24 -14.32 -7.12
CA GLN A 157 -15.53 -13.30 -6.11
C GLN A 157 -15.36 -11.90 -6.68
N LEU A 158 -14.28 -11.67 -7.44
CA LEU A 158 -14.05 -10.36 -8.06
C LEU A 158 -15.15 -10.02 -9.07
N ARG A 159 -15.52 -10.95 -9.97
CA ARG A 159 -16.63 -10.72 -10.93
C ARG A 159 -17.94 -10.38 -10.23
N ALA A 160 -18.24 -11.07 -9.13
CA ALA A 160 -19.46 -10.85 -8.38
C ALA A 160 -19.50 -9.49 -7.65
N ALA A 161 -18.33 -8.94 -7.30
CA ALA A 161 -18.21 -7.65 -6.63
C ALA A 161 -18.21 -6.44 -7.58
N ILE A 162 -17.92 -6.65 -8.86
CA ILE A 162 -17.86 -5.57 -9.86
C ILE A 162 -19.26 -5.05 -10.17
N THR A 163 -19.41 -3.73 -10.12
CA THR A 163 -20.61 -3.00 -10.55
C THR A 163 -20.22 -1.91 -11.56
N PRO A 164 -21.20 -1.24 -12.20
CA PRO A 164 -20.89 -0.09 -13.06
C PRO A 164 -20.22 1.08 -12.35
N ARG A 165 -20.21 1.11 -11.01
CA ARG A 165 -19.53 2.14 -10.21
C ARG A 165 -18.14 1.71 -9.73
N THR A 166 -17.73 0.48 -10.02
CA THR A 166 -16.42 0.01 -9.58
C THR A 166 -15.31 0.76 -10.31
N LYS A 167 -14.56 1.55 -9.58
CA LYS A 167 -13.46 2.38 -10.07
C LYS A 167 -12.10 1.73 -9.88
N MET A 168 -11.91 1.05 -8.74
CA MET A 168 -10.59 0.55 -8.35
C MET A 168 -10.71 -0.77 -7.58
N LEU A 169 -9.72 -1.64 -7.79
CA LEU A 169 -9.43 -2.80 -6.96
C LEU A 169 -8.16 -2.53 -6.17
N VAL A 170 -8.23 -2.64 -4.84
CA VAL A 170 -7.03 -2.73 -4.00
C VAL A 170 -6.52 -4.17 -4.02
N LEU A 171 -5.26 -4.37 -4.38
CA LEU A 171 -4.62 -5.68 -4.45
C LEU A 171 -3.43 -5.73 -3.48
N PRO A 172 -3.66 -6.08 -2.19
CA PRO A 172 -2.67 -5.96 -1.14
C PRO A 172 -1.90 -7.27 -0.94
N TYR A 173 -1.10 -7.68 -1.91
CA TYR A 173 -0.31 -8.91 -1.82
C TYR A 173 1.18 -8.64 -2.08
N PRO A 174 2.08 -9.17 -1.22
CA PRO A 174 1.85 -10.02 -0.03
C PRO A 174 1.03 -9.31 1.05
N ASN A 175 0.06 -10.05 1.64
CA ASN A 175 -0.98 -9.47 2.46
C ASN A 175 -0.58 -9.34 3.95
N ASN A 176 -0.98 -8.24 4.55
CA ASN A 176 -1.03 -8.07 6.00
C ASN A 176 -2.52 -8.08 6.42
N PRO A 177 -3.02 -9.00 7.28
CA PRO A 177 -2.23 -9.79 8.25
C PRO A 177 -1.98 -11.24 7.85
N THR A 178 -2.53 -11.75 6.74
CA THR A 178 -2.61 -13.19 6.47
C THR A 178 -1.29 -13.80 5.97
N GLY A 179 -0.37 -12.97 5.44
CA GLY A 179 0.83 -13.45 4.77
C GLY A 179 0.57 -14.10 3.41
N ALA A 180 -0.66 -14.03 2.90
CA ALA A 180 -1.01 -14.58 1.60
C ALA A 180 -0.20 -13.90 0.49
N ILE A 181 0.25 -14.70 -0.50
CA ILE A 181 0.93 -14.25 -1.70
C ILE A 181 0.24 -14.88 -2.92
N MET A 182 0.19 -14.15 -4.03
CA MET A 182 -0.38 -14.65 -5.28
C MET A 182 0.72 -15.10 -6.24
N THR A 183 0.45 -16.17 -7.00
CA THR A 183 1.31 -16.64 -8.08
C THR A 183 1.03 -15.87 -9.37
N ALA A 184 1.90 -16.01 -10.38
CA ALA A 184 1.68 -15.40 -11.69
C ALA A 184 0.36 -15.88 -12.33
N GLU A 185 0.04 -17.17 -12.18
CA GLU A 185 -1.19 -17.76 -12.71
C GLU A 185 -2.43 -17.22 -11.99
N GLU A 186 -2.37 -17.08 -10.67
CA GLU A 186 -3.46 -16.50 -9.87
C GLU A 186 -3.68 -15.02 -10.23
N LEU A 187 -2.59 -14.25 -10.39
CA LEU A 187 -2.66 -12.85 -10.82
C LEU A 187 -3.18 -12.73 -12.26
N GLU A 188 -2.78 -13.61 -13.16
CA GLU A 188 -3.29 -13.63 -14.52
C GLU A 188 -4.80 -13.90 -14.56
N ALA A 189 -5.31 -14.80 -13.70
CA ALA A 189 -6.74 -15.05 -13.58
C ALA A 189 -7.52 -13.80 -13.10
N ILE A 190 -6.95 -13.01 -12.19
CA ILE A 190 -7.51 -11.70 -11.80
C ILE A 190 -7.41 -10.69 -12.94
N ALA A 191 -6.27 -10.61 -13.62
CA ALA A 191 -6.07 -9.72 -14.77
C ALA A 191 -7.08 -9.98 -15.88
N GLN A 192 -7.42 -11.25 -16.15
CA GLN A 192 -8.46 -11.62 -17.14
C GLN A 192 -9.84 -11.04 -16.80
N VAL A 193 -10.19 -10.93 -15.51
CA VAL A 193 -11.45 -10.30 -15.09
C VAL A 193 -11.42 -8.80 -15.35
N LEU A 194 -10.27 -8.16 -15.20
CA LEU A 194 -10.10 -6.71 -15.31
C LEU A 194 -9.91 -6.24 -16.76
N ARG A 195 -9.41 -7.10 -17.64
CA ARG A 195 -9.25 -6.75 -19.07
C ARG A 195 -10.60 -6.44 -19.71
N GLY A 196 -10.63 -5.35 -20.47
CA GLY A 196 -11.87 -4.85 -21.08
C GLY A 196 -12.75 -4.02 -20.15
N THR A 197 -12.29 -3.72 -18.94
CA THR A 197 -12.91 -2.76 -18.02
C THR A 197 -12.00 -1.53 -17.87
N ASP A 198 -12.53 -0.45 -17.29
CA ASP A 198 -11.76 0.75 -16.92
C ASP A 198 -11.33 0.74 -15.44
N ILE A 199 -11.42 -0.41 -14.78
CA ILE A 199 -11.08 -0.56 -13.36
C ILE A 199 -9.57 -0.45 -13.19
N LEU A 200 -9.15 0.45 -12.31
CA LEU A 200 -7.75 0.62 -11.90
C LEU A 200 -7.38 -0.42 -10.83
N VAL A 201 -6.09 -0.70 -10.71
CA VAL A 201 -5.55 -1.54 -9.67
C VAL A 201 -4.60 -0.73 -8.80
N LEU A 202 -4.84 -0.68 -7.49
CA LEU A 202 -3.87 -0.22 -6.51
C LEU A 202 -3.17 -1.44 -5.93
N SER A 203 -1.97 -1.75 -6.43
CA SER A 203 -1.16 -2.87 -5.96
C SER A 203 -0.27 -2.43 -4.80
N ASP A 204 -0.64 -2.80 -3.58
CA ASP A 204 0.21 -2.56 -2.40
C ASP A 204 1.23 -3.68 -2.27
N GLU A 205 2.47 -3.38 -2.61
CA GLU A 205 3.59 -4.31 -2.69
C GLU A 205 4.66 -4.05 -1.63
N ILE A 206 4.28 -3.43 -0.50
CA ILE A 206 5.22 -3.07 0.59
C ILE A 206 5.99 -4.28 1.14
N TYR A 207 5.45 -5.48 1.01
CA TYR A 207 6.05 -6.74 1.47
C TYR A 207 6.69 -7.56 0.35
N ALA A 208 6.87 -7.02 -0.86
CA ALA A 208 7.38 -7.74 -2.02
C ALA A 208 8.71 -8.47 -1.77
N GLU A 209 9.62 -7.88 -0.99
CA GLU A 209 10.92 -8.49 -0.65
C GLU A 209 10.84 -9.50 0.52
N LEU A 210 9.73 -9.56 1.23
CA LEU A 210 9.53 -10.46 2.37
C LEU A 210 8.71 -11.71 1.98
N THR A 211 8.96 -12.23 0.78
CA THR A 211 8.42 -13.51 0.31
C THR A 211 9.47 -14.59 0.43
N TYR A 212 9.10 -15.72 1.05
CA TYR A 212 10.03 -16.81 1.33
C TYR A 212 9.75 -18.01 0.41
N GLY A 213 10.81 -18.58 -0.17
CA GLY A 213 10.71 -19.75 -1.04
C GLY A 213 10.22 -19.49 -2.46
N ARG A 214 9.83 -18.26 -2.81
CA ARG A 214 9.46 -17.84 -4.18
C ARG A 214 9.66 -16.34 -4.37
N LYS A 215 9.75 -15.92 -5.64
CA LYS A 215 9.81 -14.50 -5.97
C LYS A 215 8.41 -13.90 -5.97
N HIS A 216 8.31 -12.65 -5.54
CA HIS A 216 7.13 -11.83 -5.75
C HIS A 216 6.91 -11.58 -7.25
N VAL A 217 5.65 -11.60 -7.67
CA VAL A 217 5.21 -11.19 -9.01
C VAL A 217 4.27 -10.01 -8.84
N SER A 218 4.55 -8.92 -9.52
CA SER A 218 3.64 -7.78 -9.58
C SER A 218 2.59 -7.99 -10.65
N ILE A 219 1.34 -7.65 -10.38
CA ILE A 219 0.28 -7.66 -11.40
C ILE A 219 0.60 -6.69 -12.55
N ALA A 220 1.34 -5.60 -12.27
CA ALA A 220 1.76 -4.63 -13.28
C ALA A 220 2.70 -5.22 -14.33
N SER A 221 3.37 -6.36 -14.04
CA SER A 221 4.23 -7.03 -15.02
C SER A 221 3.46 -7.88 -16.04
N LEU A 222 2.17 -8.10 -15.82
CA LEU A 222 1.34 -8.90 -16.72
C LEU A 222 0.84 -8.06 -17.93
N PRO A 223 0.67 -8.68 -19.10
CA PRO A 223 0.24 -7.97 -20.31
C PRO A 223 -1.07 -7.20 -20.12
N GLY A 224 -1.06 -5.90 -20.45
CA GLY A 224 -2.22 -5.01 -20.36
C GLY A 224 -2.62 -4.63 -18.94
N MET A 225 -1.72 -4.82 -17.96
CA MET A 225 -1.98 -4.45 -16.56
C MET A 225 -1.16 -3.24 -16.11
N ARG A 226 -0.01 -2.96 -16.75
CA ARG A 226 0.83 -1.82 -16.37
C ARG A 226 0.06 -0.49 -16.46
N GLU A 227 -0.66 -0.28 -17.53
CA GLU A 227 -1.35 0.98 -17.85
C GLU A 227 -2.55 1.29 -16.94
N ARG A 228 -2.93 0.33 -16.10
CA ARG A 228 -4.04 0.45 -15.14
C ARG A 228 -3.63 0.20 -13.69
N THR A 229 -2.34 -0.05 -13.44
CA THR A 229 -1.87 -0.39 -12.11
C THR A 229 -1.03 0.73 -11.52
N ILE A 230 -1.41 1.18 -10.33
CA ILE A 230 -0.60 2.02 -9.48
C ILE A 230 0.07 1.10 -8.47
N VAL A 231 1.38 0.96 -8.54
CA VAL A 231 2.18 0.21 -7.56
C VAL A 231 2.47 1.14 -6.39
N ALA A 232 2.02 0.78 -5.19
CA ALA A 232 2.37 1.44 -3.94
C ALA A 232 3.36 0.56 -3.18
N SER A 233 4.49 1.11 -2.77
CA SER A 233 5.51 0.38 -2.02
C SER A 233 6.36 1.33 -1.16
N GLY A 234 7.45 0.83 -0.60
CA GLY A 234 8.34 1.67 0.21
C GLY A 234 9.45 0.89 0.90
N PHE A 235 10.12 1.57 1.80
CA PHE A 235 11.35 1.09 2.42
C PHE A 235 11.14 0.56 3.84
N SER A 236 9.94 0.77 4.40
CA SER A 236 9.63 0.46 5.80
C SER A 236 9.91 -0.99 6.19
N LYS A 237 9.60 -1.95 5.29
CA LYS A 237 9.64 -3.39 5.59
C LYS A 237 10.93 -4.02 5.08
N ALA A 238 11.21 -3.92 3.79
CA ALA A 238 12.38 -4.54 3.15
C ALA A 238 13.72 -4.05 3.72
N TYR A 239 13.78 -2.81 4.21
CA TYR A 239 15.01 -2.17 4.67
C TYR A 239 15.01 -1.83 6.16
N ALA A 240 14.02 -2.32 6.92
CA ALA A 240 13.86 -1.99 8.34
C ALA A 240 13.83 -0.47 8.59
N MET A 241 13.12 0.28 7.74
CA MET A 241 13.03 1.74 7.75
C MET A 241 11.63 2.23 8.15
N SER A 242 10.93 1.53 9.04
CA SER A 242 9.54 1.86 9.40
C SER A 242 9.39 3.29 9.95
N GLY A 243 10.33 3.74 10.77
CA GLY A 243 10.34 5.09 11.36
C GLY A 243 10.78 6.22 10.42
N TRP A 244 11.41 5.90 9.29
CA TRP A 244 11.91 6.87 8.32
C TRP A 244 10.81 7.51 7.47
N ARG A 245 9.65 6.88 7.41
CA ARG A 245 8.50 7.34 6.64
C ARG A 245 8.83 7.59 5.16
N LEU A 246 9.39 6.60 4.47
CA LEU A 246 9.77 6.70 3.08
C LEU A 246 9.07 5.62 2.26
N GLY A 247 8.35 6.04 1.22
CA GLY A 247 7.63 5.19 0.28
C GLY A 247 7.59 5.81 -1.11
N TYR A 248 6.89 5.16 -2.02
CA TYR A 248 6.72 5.64 -3.38
C TYR A 248 5.49 5.03 -4.05
N THR A 249 5.01 5.72 -5.10
CA THR A 249 4.15 5.15 -6.13
C THR A 249 4.91 5.05 -7.44
N ALA A 250 4.55 4.05 -8.26
CA ALA A 250 4.95 3.95 -9.66
C ALA A 250 3.71 3.64 -10.52
N ALA A 251 3.42 4.47 -11.55
CA ALA A 251 2.22 4.38 -12.37
C ALA A 251 2.45 4.96 -13.77
#